data_e1cdb48277e50dc731f6608d5cdba2ba
#
_entry.id   e1cdb48277e50dc731f6608d5cdba2ba
#
_cell.length_a   1.000
_cell.length_b   1.000
_cell.length_c   1.000
_cell.angle_alpha   90.00
_cell.angle_beta   90.00
_cell.angle_gamma   90.00
#
_symmetry.space_group_name_H-M   'P 1'
#
loop_
_entity.id
_entity.type
_entity.pdbx_description
1 polymer ?
#
loop_
_entity_poly.entity_id
_entity_poly.type
_entity_poly.pdbx_seq_one_letter_code
_entity_poly.pdbx_strand_id
1 'polypeptide(L)'
;IQNNKDYNPKALKFNEIKPELLVTTFNSNEGDLVAINGNYAIQGGLNPSQDALILESASQDNPYVNIVATTKTLQNDDRILALVEVLQSDEIKQFIENTYSNGSVIPAETN
;
A
#
# COMPACT_ATOMS: atom_id res chain seq x y z
N ILE A 1 14.36 6.37 15.06
CA ILE A 1 12.96 6.41 15.54
C ILE A 1 12.83 5.56 16.81
N GLN A 2 13.24 4.31 16.81
CA GLN A 2 13.07 3.38 17.95
C GLN A 2 13.57 3.91 19.30
N ASN A 3 14.70 4.60 19.32
CA ASN A 3 15.33 5.12 20.52
C ASN A 3 14.94 6.59 20.84
N ASN A 4 14.07 7.20 20.07
CA ASN A 4 13.61 8.57 20.27
C ASN A 4 12.27 8.56 21.00
N LYS A 5 12.23 9.12 22.20
CA LYS A 5 11.04 9.15 23.06
C LYS A 5 9.90 10.01 22.49
N ASP A 6 10.20 11.00 21.68
CA ASP A 6 9.19 11.86 21.04
C ASP A 6 8.41 11.12 19.96
N TYR A 7 9.10 10.24 19.21
CA TYR A 7 8.50 9.42 18.15
C TYR A 7 8.09 8.02 18.62
N ASN A 8 8.63 7.55 19.73
CA ASN A 8 8.35 6.24 20.31
C ASN A 8 8.13 6.33 21.83
N PRO A 9 7.11 7.07 22.28
CA PRO A 9 6.86 7.28 23.72
C PRO A 9 6.51 5.97 24.45
N LYS A 10 6.03 4.97 23.74
CA LYS A 10 5.67 3.66 24.29
C LYS A 10 6.82 2.65 24.29
N ALA A 11 8.01 3.07 23.84
CA ALA A 11 9.20 2.21 23.74
C ALA A 11 8.96 0.91 22.95
N LEU A 12 8.21 1.00 21.84
CA LEU A 12 8.01 -0.13 20.93
C LEU A 12 9.35 -0.63 20.40
N LYS A 13 9.47 -1.92 20.23
CA LYS A 13 10.63 -2.56 19.59
C LYS A 13 10.28 -2.87 18.14
N PHE A 14 11.10 -2.40 17.22
CA PHE A 14 10.94 -2.66 15.79
C PHE A 14 11.93 -3.74 15.36
N ASN A 15 11.40 -4.75 14.68
CA ASN A 15 12.19 -5.80 14.03
C ASN A 15 11.96 -5.70 12.52
N GLU A 16 13.02 -5.38 11.78
CA GLU A 16 12.97 -5.25 10.33
C GLU A 16 13.09 -6.63 9.67
N ILE A 17 12.06 -7.03 8.94
CA ILE A 17 11.95 -8.33 8.29
C ILE A 17 11.71 -8.10 6.79
N LYS A 18 12.26 -8.98 5.96
CA LYS A 18 12.02 -8.94 4.51
C LYS A 18 10.53 -9.07 4.22
N PRO A 19 9.96 -8.26 3.30
CA PRO A 19 8.53 -8.23 3.03
C PRO A 19 7.91 -9.61 2.72
N GLU A 20 8.61 -10.45 1.99
CA GLU A 20 8.17 -11.80 1.62
C GLU A 20 8.04 -12.77 2.81
N LEU A 21 8.64 -12.44 3.95
CA LEU A 21 8.58 -13.26 5.18
C LEU A 21 7.54 -12.76 6.18
N LEU A 22 6.94 -11.57 5.96
CA LEU A 22 6.05 -10.93 6.94
C LEU A 22 4.80 -11.76 7.22
N VAL A 23 4.20 -12.39 6.21
CA VAL A 23 3.01 -13.25 6.42
C VAL A 23 3.38 -14.52 7.21
N THR A 24 4.54 -15.09 6.94
CA THR A 24 5.03 -16.25 7.72
C THR A 24 5.25 -15.86 9.18
N THR A 25 5.89 -14.72 9.43
CA THR A 25 6.10 -14.16 10.76
C THR A 25 4.76 -13.94 11.49
N PHE A 26 3.78 -13.37 10.81
CA PHE A 26 2.42 -13.19 11.34
C PHE A 26 1.78 -14.53 11.71
N ASN A 27 1.79 -15.50 10.80
CA ASN A 27 1.20 -16.83 11.03
C ASN A 27 1.91 -17.63 12.15
N SER A 28 3.18 -17.33 12.40
CA SER A 28 3.95 -17.94 13.49
C SER A 28 3.74 -17.25 14.84
N ASN A 29 2.88 -16.23 14.91
CA ASN A 29 2.65 -15.39 16.08
C ASN A 29 3.95 -14.76 16.64
N GLU A 30 4.85 -14.38 15.74
CA GLU A 30 6.07 -13.68 16.10
C GLU A 30 5.80 -12.16 16.12
N GLY A 31 5.92 -11.57 17.31
CA GLY A 31 5.63 -10.15 17.53
C GLY A 31 4.16 -9.85 17.84
N ASP A 32 3.92 -8.70 18.44
CA ASP A 32 2.58 -8.26 18.85
C ASP A 32 1.80 -7.63 17.68
N LEU A 33 2.51 -7.01 16.73
CA LEU A 33 1.97 -6.37 15.53
C LEU A 33 2.91 -6.59 14.35
N VAL A 34 2.35 -6.82 13.17
CA VAL A 34 3.11 -6.94 11.92
C VAL A 34 2.53 -5.98 10.89
N ALA A 35 3.38 -5.12 10.31
CA ALA A 35 3.00 -4.27 9.19
C ALA A 35 3.31 -5.00 7.87
N ILE A 36 2.30 -5.30 7.07
CA ILE A 36 2.41 -6.10 5.86
C ILE A 36 1.87 -5.30 4.67
N ASN A 37 2.62 -5.20 3.58
CA ASN A 37 2.12 -4.62 2.34
C ASN A 37 0.99 -5.48 1.75
N GLY A 38 -0.05 -4.85 1.23
CA GLY A 38 -1.26 -5.52 0.76
C GLY A 38 -1.01 -6.65 -0.25
N ASN A 39 -0.10 -6.46 -1.21
CA ASN A 39 0.26 -7.48 -2.19
C ASN A 39 0.88 -8.74 -1.56
N TYR A 40 1.73 -8.60 -0.54
CA TYR A 40 2.30 -9.74 0.21
C TYR A 40 1.25 -10.40 1.09
N ALA A 41 0.36 -9.62 1.70
CA ALA A 41 -0.76 -10.16 2.49
C ALA A 41 -1.62 -11.10 1.63
N ILE A 42 -2.01 -10.67 0.42
CA ILE A 42 -2.83 -11.48 -0.50
C ILE A 42 -2.08 -12.74 -0.96
N GLN A 43 -0.82 -12.59 -1.38
CA GLN A 43 0.01 -13.73 -1.80
C GLN A 43 0.15 -14.77 -0.67
N GLY A 44 0.15 -14.32 0.57
CA GLY A 44 0.17 -15.16 1.76
C GLY A 44 -1.19 -15.67 2.23
N GLY A 45 -2.26 -15.38 1.48
CA GLY A 45 -3.63 -15.86 1.77
C GLY A 45 -4.39 -15.03 2.81
N LEU A 46 -3.89 -13.86 3.20
CA LEU A 46 -4.60 -12.93 4.08
C LEU A 46 -5.58 -12.06 3.28
N ASN A 47 -6.66 -11.67 3.94
CA ASN A 47 -7.61 -10.68 3.41
C ASN A 47 -7.45 -9.35 4.16
N PRO A 48 -6.78 -8.32 3.58
CA PRO A 48 -6.52 -7.07 4.29
C PRO A 48 -7.77 -6.39 4.86
N SER A 49 -8.92 -6.46 4.17
CA SER A 49 -10.14 -5.83 4.66
C SER A 49 -10.78 -6.54 5.85
N GLN A 50 -10.43 -7.79 6.11
CA GLN A 50 -10.99 -8.60 7.21
C GLN A 50 -9.97 -8.85 8.32
N ASP A 51 -8.70 -9.08 7.94
CA ASP A 51 -7.66 -9.53 8.86
C ASP A 51 -6.85 -8.37 9.45
N ALA A 52 -6.85 -7.19 8.80
CA ALA A 52 -6.10 -6.06 9.28
C ALA A 52 -6.82 -5.33 10.42
N LEU A 53 -6.07 -4.99 11.47
CA LEU A 53 -6.54 -4.09 12.53
C LEU A 53 -6.64 -2.65 12.04
N ILE A 54 -5.72 -2.24 11.17
CA ILE A 54 -5.63 -0.91 10.59
C ILE A 54 -5.21 -1.06 9.14
N LEU A 55 -5.91 -0.39 8.23
CA LEU A 55 -5.50 -0.21 6.84
C LEU A 55 -5.02 1.21 6.62
N GLU A 56 -3.97 1.37 5.84
CA GLU A 56 -3.50 2.66 5.38
C GLU A 56 -4.53 3.29 4.43
N SER A 57 -4.77 4.59 4.59
CA SER A 57 -5.72 5.29 3.71
C SER A 57 -5.14 5.53 2.33
N ALA A 58 -5.99 5.47 1.29
CA ALA A 58 -5.64 5.81 -0.08
C ALA A 58 -5.80 7.32 -0.39
N SER A 59 -5.78 8.18 0.63
CA SER A 59 -5.92 9.63 0.47
C SER A 59 -4.75 10.22 -0.32
N GLN A 60 -4.98 11.34 -0.99
CA GLN A 60 -3.97 12.07 -1.76
C GLN A 60 -2.78 12.55 -0.92
N ASP A 61 -3.00 12.77 0.38
CA ASP A 61 -1.95 13.18 1.33
C ASP A 61 -1.03 12.03 1.72
N ASN A 62 -1.34 10.79 1.31
CA ASN A 62 -0.50 9.63 1.59
C ASN A 62 0.73 9.63 0.66
N PRO A 63 1.97 9.81 1.20
CA PRO A 63 3.18 9.86 0.39
C PRO A 63 3.57 8.52 -0.24
N TYR A 64 2.89 7.43 0.12
CA TYR A 64 3.18 6.06 -0.34
C TYR A 64 2.23 5.58 -1.45
N VAL A 65 1.36 6.44 -1.95
CA VAL A 65 0.52 6.12 -3.12
C VAL A 65 1.40 5.84 -4.34
N ASN A 66 1.06 4.80 -5.10
CA ASN A 66 1.76 4.48 -6.34
C ASN A 66 1.56 5.59 -7.38
N ILE A 67 2.61 5.95 -8.08
CA ILE A 67 2.63 7.05 -9.04
C ILE A 67 3.19 6.61 -10.40
N VAL A 68 2.84 7.34 -11.44
CA VAL A 68 3.55 7.30 -12.73
C VAL A 68 4.69 8.30 -12.67
N ALA A 69 5.93 7.82 -12.71
CA ALA A 69 7.11 8.66 -12.74
C ALA A 69 7.71 8.72 -14.14
N THR A 70 8.13 9.91 -14.56
CA THR A 70 8.77 10.13 -15.85
C THR A 70 9.88 11.18 -15.76
N THR A 71 10.66 11.34 -16.82
CA THR A 71 11.67 12.40 -16.91
C THR A 71 11.04 13.73 -17.32
N LYS A 72 11.74 14.85 -17.02
CA LYS A 72 11.28 16.18 -17.43
C LYS A 72 11.09 16.32 -18.95
N THR A 73 11.84 15.57 -19.75
CA THR A 73 11.76 15.59 -21.21
C THR A 73 10.51 14.89 -21.73
N LEU A 74 9.94 13.95 -20.98
CA LEU A 74 8.78 13.16 -21.36
C LEU A 74 7.50 13.55 -20.61
N GLN A 75 7.56 14.53 -19.71
CA GLN A 75 6.38 14.91 -18.91
C GLN A 75 5.18 15.41 -19.75
N ASN A 76 5.43 15.90 -20.96
CA ASN A 76 4.41 16.36 -21.90
C ASN A 76 4.31 15.44 -23.16
N ASP A 77 4.86 14.25 -23.11
CA ASP A 77 4.72 13.29 -24.21
C ASP A 77 3.29 12.73 -24.22
N ASP A 78 2.61 12.80 -25.37
CA ASP A 78 1.22 12.40 -25.52
C ASP A 78 0.95 10.96 -25.05
N ARG A 79 1.92 10.06 -25.17
CA ARG A 79 1.82 8.67 -24.71
C ARG A 79 1.79 8.59 -23.18
N ILE A 80 2.57 9.42 -22.49
CA ILE A 80 2.58 9.47 -21.03
C ILE A 80 1.29 10.11 -20.52
N LEU A 81 0.84 11.18 -21.16
CA LEU A 81 -0.42 11.83 -20.80
C LEU A 81 -1.60 10.87 -20.99
N ALA A 82 -1.66 10.17 -22.13
CA ALA A 82 -2.70 9.15 -22.38
C ALA A 82 -2.65 8.01 -21.34
N LEU A 83 -1.47 7.55 -20.95
CA LEU A 83 -1.33 6.52 -19.90
C LEU A 83 -1.91 7.01 -18.58
N VAL A 84 -1.59 8.25 -18.17
CA VAL A 84 -2.11 8.84 -16.92
C VAL A 84 -3.63 8.97 -16.98
N GLU A 85 -4.18 9.47 -18.09
CA GLU A 85 -5.62 9.61 -18.30
C GLU A 85 -6.33 8.26 -18.17
N VAL A 86 -5.81 7.22 -18.81
CA VAL A 86 -6.38 5.86 -18.72
C VAL A 86 -6.31 5.32 -17.29
N LEU A 87 -5.17 5.45 -16.60
CA LEU A 87 -5.00 4.96 -15.23
C LEU A 87 -5.90 5.67 -14.20
N GLN A 88 -6.32 6.90 -14.51
CA GLN A 88 -7.22 7.70 -13.67
C GLN A 88 -8.69 7.61 -14.09
N SER A 89 -8.99 6.80 -15.12
CA SER A 89 -10.36 6.65 -15.62
C SER A 89 -11.26 5.89 -14.64
N ASP A 90 -12.57 6.15 -14.75
CA ASP A 90 -13.59 5.42 -13.97
C ASP A 90 -13.58 3.92 -14.30
N GLU A 91 -13.23 3.54 -15.54
CA GLU A 91 -13.12 2.15 -15.95
C GLU A 91 -12.04 1.41 -15.18
N ILE A 92 -10.85 2.02 -15.01
CA ILE A 92 -9.77 1.42 -14.22
C ILE A 92 -10.13 1.39 -12.74
N LYS A 93 -10.77 2.43 -12.23
CA LYS A 93 -11.26 2.45 -10.85
C LYS A 93 -12.22 1.29 -10.59
N GLN A 94 -13.24 1.14 -11.43
CA GLN A 94 -14.19 0.03 -11.33
C GLN A 94 -13.53 -1.34 -11.51
N PHE A 95 -12.56 -1.45 -12.43
CA PHE A 95 -11.79 -2.68 -12.59
C PHE A 95 -11.05 -3.06 -11.30
N ILE A 96 -10.39 -2.10 -10.63
CA ILE A 96 -9.69 -2.32 -9.37
C ILE A 96 -10.70 -2.76 -8.29
N GLU A 97 -11.80 -2.03 -8.11
CA GLU A 97 -12.81 -2.32 -7.10
C GLU A 97 -13.45 -3.70 -7.28
N ASN A 98 -13.72 -4.10 -8.53
CA ASN A 98 -14.31 -5.40 -8.85
C ASN A 98 -13.28 -6.54 -8.73
N THR A 99 -12.03 -6.32 -9.12
CA THR A 99 -10.98 -7.34 -9.10
C THR A 99 -10.44 -7.56 -7.69
N TYR A 100 -10.31 -6.49 -6.93
CA TYR A 100 -9.74 -6.49 -5.58
C TYR A 100 -10.79 -6.09 -4.53
N SER A 101 -11.98 -6.68 -4.62
CA SER A 101 -13.12 -6.41 -3.72
C SER A 101 -12.82 -6.65 -2.24
N ASN A 102 -11.72 -7.34 -1.94
CA ASN A 102 -11.21 -7.55 -0.58
C ASN A 102 -10.40 -6.38 -0.01
N GLY A 103 -10.34 -5.24 -0.70
CA GLY A 103 -9.62 -4.05 -0.26
C GLY A 103 -8.09 -4.16 -0.31
N SER A 104 -7.57 -5.15 -1.03
CA SER A 104 -6.13 -5.40 -1.16
C SER A 104 -5.42 -4.40 -2.08
N VAL A 105 -6.15 -3.84 -3.03
CA VAL A 105 -5.75 -2.70 -3.84
C VAL A 105 -6.89 -1.69 -3.78
N ILE A 106 -6.57 -0.46 -3.46
CA ILE A 106 -7.53 0.63 -3.31
C ILE A 106 -7.17 1.70 -4.35
N PRO A 107 -8.13 2.11 -5.23
CA PRO A 107 -7.89 3.22 -6.13
C PRO A 107 -7.53 4.48 -5.35
N ALA A 108 -6.48 5.19 -5.78
CA ALA A 108 -6.17 6.48 -5.19
C ALA A 108 -7.30 7.48 -5.50
N GLU A 109 -7.63 8.32 -4.52
CA GLU A 109 -8.57 9.42 -4.74
C GLU A 109 -7.94 10.40 -5.72
N THR A 110 -8.63 10.66 -6.84
CA THR A 110 -8.28 11.70 -7.82
C THR A 110 -9.25 12.87 -7.67
N ASN A 111 -8.72 14.10 -7.69
CA ASN A 111 -9.54 15.31 -7.67
C ASN A 111 -10.30 15.47 -8.97
#